data_ca52aab59bf7e861e30b3b46aa429a5d
#
_entry.id   ca52aab59bf7e861e30b3b46aa429a5d
#
_cell.length_a   1.000
_cell.length_b   1.000
_cell.length_c   1.000
_cell.angle_alpha   90.00
_cell.angle_beta   90.00
_cell.angle_gamma   90.00
#
_symmetry.space_group_name_H-M   'P 1'
#
loop_
_entity.id
_entity.type
_entity.pdbx_description
1 polymer ?
#
loop_
_entity_poly.entity_id
_entity_poly.type
_entity_poly.pdbx_seq_one_letter_code
_entity_poly.pdbx_strand_id
1 'polypeptide(L)'
;MKTNGLWRCLAAASLCATAILLIGFGCTVKDMLFPYRGQVAIAAEPKAVWTEAGSLEKTSEIRVVALGDSLTKGTGDNTGDGYVKQVAAGLRKTTNKPVKILNNLAINGLRTDQLAERLDRDKGFAYALQKANLILLTIGGNDLFHTARARNAGRKLSAYSMEGLSKELPATLERFGRIIKELYAINSSAKIVYVGLYNPFYDIKELRSGSLEVQQWNEKAYTLLHNYPNMIMVPTFDLFEGKIADYLSDDHFHPNHNGYKRVASRILDSLN
;
A
#
# COMPACT_ATOMS: atom_id res chain seq x y z
N MET A 1 -58.75 20.95 -36.31
CA MET A 1 -57.97 19.91 -37.00
C MET A 1 -56.43 20.03 -36.73
N LYS A 2 -55.96 20.17 -35.50
CA LYS A 2 -54.50 20.23 -35.22
C LYS A 2 -53.98 19.11 -34.31
N THR A 3 -54.83 18.15 -33.91
CA THR A 3 -54.47 17.07 -32.98
C THR A 3 -53.71 15.89 -33.60
N ASN A 4 -53.89 15.64 -34.89
CA ASN A 4 -53.28 14.48 -35.58
C ASN A 4 -51.74 14.60 -35.73
N GLY A 5 -51.20 15.81 -35.79
CA GLY A 5 -49.74 16.02 -35.85
C GLY A 5 -49.06 15.66 -34.56
N LEU A 6 -49.62 16.08 -33.41
CA LEU A 6 -49.05 15.78 -32.07
C LEU A 6 -49.02 14.28 -31.79
N TRP A 7 -50.13 13.58 -32.12
CA TRP A 7 -50.21 12.13 -31.95
C TRP A 7 -49.21 11.36 -32.81
N ARG A 8 -48.98 11.83 -34.04
CA ARG A 8 -47.95 11.25 -34.93
C ARG A 8 -46.55 11.46 -34.39
N CYS A 9 -46.23 12.64 -33.85
CA CYS A 9 -44.94 12.90 -33.22
C CYS A 9 -44.72 12.05 -31.95
N LEU A 10 -45.73 11.93 -31.10
CA LEU A 10 -45.69 11.09 -29.92
C LEU A 10 -45.52 9.60 -30.26
N ALA A 11 -46.26 9.11 -31.25
CA ALA A 11 -46.10 7.74 -31.72
C ALA A 11 -44.72 7.47 -32.31
N ALA A 12 -44.17 8.39 -33.12
CA ALA A 12 -42.82 8.25 -33.65
C ALA A 12 -41.75 8.28 -32.54
N ALA A 13 -41.87 9.20 -31.57
CA ALA A 13 -40.97 9.28 -30.45
C ALA A 13 -41.00 8.01 -29.58
N SER A 14 -42.20 7.47 -29.29
CA SER A 14 -42.37 6.21 -28.56
C SER A 14 -41.75 5.03 -29.31
N LEU A 15 -41.93 4.97 -30.63
CA LEU A 15 -41.37 3.90 -31.46
C LEU A 15 -39.83 3.96 -31.48
N CYS A 16 -39.28 5.16 -31.60
CA CYS A 16 -37.80 5.35 -31.49
C CYS A 16 -37.26 4.96 -30.12
N ALA A 17 -37.92 5.37 -29.03
CA ALA A 17 -37.52 5.01 -27.69
C ALA A 17 -37.56 3.49 -27.48
N THR A 18 -38.63 2.83 -27.94
CA THR A 18 -38.73 1.37 -27.85
C THR A 18 -37.65 0.66 -28.67
N ALA A 19 -37.35 1.16 -29.88
CA ALA A 19 -36.27 0.60 -30.69
C ALA A 19 -34.89 0.73 -30.02
N ILE A 20 -34.58 1.89 -29.41
CA ILE A 20 -33.34 2.11 -28.67
C ILE A 20 -33.23 1.16 -27.47
N LEU A 21 -34.32 0.97 -26.72
CA LEU A 21 -34.36 0.04 -25.58
C LEU A 21 -34.15 -1.41 -26.03
N LEU A 22 -34.79 -1.83 -27.13
CA LEU A 22 -34.63 -3.19 -27.67
C LEU A 22 -33.20 -3.43 -28.17
N ILE A 23 -32.59 -2.46 -28.84
CA ILE A 23 -31.19 -2.54 -29.29
C ILE A 23 -30.27 -2.60 -28.09
N GLY A 24 -30.41 -1.70 -27.10
CA GLY A 24 -29.63 -1.67 -25.89
C GLY A 24 -29.72 -2.98 -25.09
N PHE A 25 -30.95 -3.50 -24.93
CA PHE A 25 -31.16 -4.79 -24.28
C PHE A 25 -30.51 -5.94 -25.06
N GLY A 26 -30.67 -5.96 -26.41
CA GLY A 26 -30.04 -6.96 -27.27
C GLY A 26 -28.51 -6.94 -27.18
N CYS A 27 -27.92 -5.75 -27.16
CA CYS A 27 -26.45 -5.60 -26.93
C CYS A 27 -26.03 -6.13 -25.57
N THR A 28 -26.75 -5.78 -24.51
CA THR A 28 -26.44 -6.25 -23.15
C THR A 28 -26.56 -7.77 -23.04
N VAL A 29 -27.62 -8.36 -23.58
CA VAL A 29 -27.78 -9.83 -23.60
C VAL A 29 -26.69 -10.51 -24.43
N LYS A 30 -26.32 -9.93 -25.57
CA LYS A 30 -25.21 -10.42 -26.38
C LYS A 30 -23.88 -10.38 -25.59
N ASP A 31 -23.59 -9.28 -24.92
CA ASP A 31 -22.36 -9.13 -24.13
C ASP A 31 -22.35 -10.05 -22.92
N MET A 32 -23.52 -10.36 -22.35
CA MET A 32 -23.66 -11.30 -21.25
C MET A 32 -23.49 -12.76 -21.70
N LEU A 33 -24.07 -13.15 -22.84
CA LEU A 33 -24.00 -14.52 -23.36
C LEU A 33 -22.71 -14.81 -24.13
N PHE A 34 -22.19 -13.78 -24.79
CA PHE A 34 -20.95 -13.82 -25.55
C PHE A 34 -20.06 -12.67 -25.11
N PRO A 35 -19.51 -12.75 -23.86
CA PRO A 35 -18.61 -11.72 -23.40
C PRO A 35 -17.50 -11.59 -24.42
N TYR A 36 -17.32 -10.35 -24.93
CA TYR A 36 -16.25 -10.03 -25.83
C TYR A 36 -14.94 -10.41 -25.15
N ARG A 37 -14.44 -11.62 -25.44
CA ARG A 37 -13.05 -11.98 -25.24
C ARG A 37 -12.25 -11.19 -26.27
N GLY A 38 -12.31 -9.86 -26.17
CA GLY A 38 -11.22 -9.07 -26.69
C GLY A 38 -10.00 -9.72 -26.11
N GLN A 39 -9.16 -10.27 -26.94
CA GLN A 39 -7.78 -10.41 -26.59
C GLN A 39 -7.36 -8.97 -26.23
N VAL A 40 -7.54 -8.59 -24.93
CA VAL A 40 -6.53 -7.75 -24.35
C VAL A 40 -5.29 -8.52 -24.76
N ALA A 41 -4.55 -8.01 -25.76
CA ALA A 41 -3.16 -8.38 -25.91
C ALA A 41 -2.63 -8.05 -24.52
N ILE A 42 -2.68 -9.03 -23.64
CA ILE A 42 -1.79 -9.09 -22.50
C ILE A 42 -0.49 -9.03 -23.23
N ALA A 43 0.05 -7.80 -23.34
CA ALA A 43 1.43 -7.58 -23.77
C ALA A 43 2.16 -8.64 -22.99
N ALA A 44 2.70 -9.63 -23.70
CA ALA A 44 3.23 -10.84 -23.11
C ALA A 44 3.92 -10.37 -21.85
N GLU A 45 3.35 -10.73 -20.68
CA GLU A 45 3.96 -10.30 -19.42
C GLU A 45 5.42 -10.57 -19.67
N PRO A 46 6.31 -9.57 -19.57
CA PRO A 46 7.71 -9.89 -19.65
C PRO A 46 7.78 -11.01 -18.64
N LYS A 47 8.06 -12.25 -19.07
CA LYS A 47 8.27 -13.37 -18.16
C LYS A 47 9.27 -12.77 -17.22
N ALA A 48 8.77 -12.26 -16.09
CA ALA A 48 9.62 -11.83 -15.01
C ALA A 48 10.42 -13.08 -14.80
N VAL A 49 11.61 -13.09 -15.35
CA VAL A 49 12.64 -14.02 -14.94
C VAL A 49 12.78 -13.59 -13.51
N TRP A 50 12.04 -14.29 -12.63
CA TRP A 50 12.21 -14.21 -11.20
C TRP A 50 13.64 -14.70 -10.99
N THR A 51 14.56 -13.82 -11.39
CA THR A 51 15.98 -14.02 -11.11
C THR A 51 16.04 -14.13 -9.61
N GLU A 52 16.87 -14.98 -9.11
CA GLU A 52 17.12 -15.30 -7.70
C GLU A 52 17.46 -14.05 -6.86
N ALA A 53 17.33 -12.86 -7.43
CA ALA A 53 17.49 -11.56 -6.81
C ALA A 53 16.51 -11.45 -5.63
N GLY A 54 17.05 -11.33 -4.44
CA GLY A 54 16.27 -11.25 -3.20
C GLY A 54 15.80 -12.59 -2.65
N SER A 55 16.26 -13.74 -3.15
CA SER A 55 15.97 -15.03 -2.55
C SER A 55 16.70 -15.18 -1.21
N LEU A 56 15.94 -15.42 -0.14
CA LEU A 56 16.49 -15.73 1.18
C LEU A 56 16.87 -17.19 1.34
N GLU A 57 16.43 -18.07 0.43
CA GLU A 57 16.66 -19.52 0.51
C GLU A 57 18.13 -19.89 0.43
N LYS A 58 18.89 -19.23 -0.44
CA LYS A 58 20.30 -19.51 -0.68
C LYS A 58 21.25 -18.84 0.31
N THR A 59 20.73 -18.01 1.22
CA THR A 59 21.57 -17.35 2.22
C THR A 59 21.80 -18.26 3.44
N SER A 60 23.01 -18.27 3.97
CA SER A 60 23.33 -18.98 5.21
C SER A 60 22.85 -18.25 6.47
N GLU A 61 22.61 -16.95 6.38
CA GLU A 61 22.17 -16.06 7.44
C GLU A 61 21.25 -15.00 6.87
N ILE A 62 20.18 -14.63 7.61
CA ILE A 62 19.29 -13.52 7.23
C ILE A 62 19.71 -12.28 8.02
N ARG A 63 20.11 -11.25 7.28
CA ARG A 63 20.53 -9.95 7.81
C ARG A 63 19.48 -8.90 7.49
N VAL A 64 18.75 -8.49 8.54
CA VAL A 64 17.63 -7.56 8.44
C VAL A 64 18.09 -6.14 8.69
N VAL A 65 17.74 -5.23 7.82
CA VAL A 65 17.73 -3.78 8.08
C VAL A 65 16.30 -3.30 7.97
N ALA A 66 15.84 -2.60 9.00
CA ALA A 66 14.53 -1.98 9.02
C ALA A 66 14.64 -0.48 8.76
N LEU A 67 13.81 0.06 7.89
CA LEU A 67 13.84 1.44 7.42
C LEU A 67 12.43 1.99 7.40
N GLY A 68 12.25 3.24 7.79
CA GLY A 68 10.94 3.88 7.66
C GLY A 68 10.53 4.75 8.83
N ASP A 69 9.24 4.74 9.12
CA ASP A 69 8.60 5.64 10.09
C ASP A 69 8.33 4.97 11.45
N SER A 70 7.36 5.51 12.18
CA SER A 70 6.96 5.03 13.50
C SER A 70 6.44 3.57 13.51
N LEU A 71 5.88 3.09 12.39
CA LEU A 71 5.44 1.70 12.31
C LEU A 71 6.64 0.75 12.34
N THR A 72 7.68 1.04 11.56
CA THR A 72 8.92 0.26 11.58
C THR A 72 9.68 0.42 12.90
N LYS A 73 9.55 1.58 13.56
CA LYS A 73 10.08 1.79 14.90
C LYS A 73 9.42 0.90 15.95
N GLY A 74 8.15 0.50 15.73
CA GLY A 74 7.36 -0.30 16.67
C GLY A 74 6.57 0.56 17.67
N THR A 75 6.31 1.83 17.33
CA THR A 75 5.52 2.75 18.18
C THR A 75 4.11 2.19 18.38
N GLY A 76 3.60 2.27 19.62
CA GLY A 76 2.30 1.71 20.00
C GLY A 76 2.36 0.29 20.60
N ASP A 77 3.47 -0.45 20.39
CA ASP A 77 3.70 -1.74 21.01
C ASP A 77 4.43 -1.56 22.36
N ASN A 78 3.71 -1.80 23.44
CA ASN A 78 4.25 -1.67 24.81
C ASN A 78 5.28 -2.76 25.16
N THR A 79 5.39 -3.83 24.38
CA THR A 79 6.43 -4.86 24.54
C THR A 79 7.75 -4.43 23.90
N GLY A 80 7.72 -3.43 23.01
CA GLY A 80 8.88 -2.94 22.25
C GLY A 80 9.37 -3.90 21.17
N ASP A 81 8.57 -4.89 20.78
CA ASP A 81 8.92 -5.82 19.70
C ASP A 81 8.62 -5.25 18.30
N GLY A 82 7.48 -4.61 18.15
CA GLY A 82 7.00 -4.18 16.85
C GLY A 82 6.93 -5.35 15.86
N TYR A 83 6.67 -5.08 14.58
CA TYR A 83 6.66 -6.16 13.60
C TYR A 83 8.08 -6.64 13.21
N VAL A 84 9.10 -5.79 13.31
CA VAL A 84 10.46 -6.11 12.85
C VAL A 84 11.07 -7.26 13.66
N LYS A 85 10.99 -7.20 15.00
CA LYS A 85 11.49 -8.29 15.86
C LYS A 85 10.65 -9.54 15.74
N GLN A 86 9.31 -9.39 15.56
CA GLN A 86 8.40 -10.51 15.37
C GLN A 86 8.67 -11.23 14.04
N VAL A 87 8.93 -10.52 12.93
CA VAL A 87 9.38 -11.11 11.66
C VAL A 87 10.70 -11.84 11.82
N ALA A 88 11.69 -11.21 12.48
CA ALA A 88 12.97 -11.86 12.70
C ALA A 88 12.84 -13.14 13.55
N ALA A 89 11.99 -13.15 14.56
CA ALA A 89 11.69 -14.34 15.36
C ALA A 89 10.98 -15.42 14.55
N GLY A 90 10.02 -15.04 13.71
CA GLY A 90 9.31 -15.95 12.80
C GLY A 90 10.25 -16.58 11.79
N LEU A 91 11.09 -15.80 11.12
CA LEU A 91 12.09 -16.31 10.15
C LEU A 91 13.07 -17.30 10.78
N ARG A 92 13.51 -17.07 12.02
CA ARG A 92 14.37 -18.07 12.74
C ARG A 92 13.68 -19.41 12.86
N LYS A 93 12.36 -19.40 13.13
CA LYS A 93 11.57 -20.64 13.31
C LYS A 93 11.29 -21.35 11.98
N THR A 94 10.95 -20.59 10.92
CA THR A 94 10.52 -21.16 9.64
C THR A 94 11.69 -21.59 8.77
N THR A 95 12.80 -20.83 8.77
CA THR A 95 13.96 -21.13 7.90
C THR A 95 15.05 -21.93 8.58
N ASN A 96 15.04 -22.07 9.90
CA ASN A 96 16.10 -22.66 10.72
C ASN A 96 17.49 -22.02 10.50
N LYS A 97 17.52 -20.75 10.08
CA LYS A 97 18.73 -19.95 9.84
C LYS A 97 18.97 -18.92 10.93
N PRO A 98 20.21 -18.53 11.18
CA PRO A 98 20.50 -17.34 11.98
C PRO A 98 19.85 -16.10 11.36
N VAL A 99 19.15 -15.31 12.17
CA VAL A 99 18.54 -14.06 11.74
C VAL A 99 19.06 -12.94 12.64
N LYS A 100 19.71 -11.95 12.05
CA LYS A 100 20.25 -10.79 12.74
C LYS A 100 19.59 -9.50 12.27
N ILE A 101 19.05 -8.71 13.18
CA ILE A 101 18.65 -7.34 12.91
C ILE A 101 19.93 -6.50 13.02
N LEU A 102 20.47 -6.07 11.87
CA LEU A 102 21.68 -5.27 11.83
C LEU A 102 21.41 -3.84 12.32
N ASN A 103 20.33 -3.23 11.80
CA ASN A 103 19.93 -1.87 12.14
C ASN A 103 18.43 -1.72 12.08
N ASN A 104 17.89 -0.88 12.95
CA ASN A 104 16.57 -0.28 12.77
C ASN A 104 16.77 1.24 12.59
N LEU A 105 16.68 1.69 11.33
CA LEU A 105 16.90 3.07 10.90
C LEU A 105 15.60 3.89 10.90
N ALA A 106 14.54 3.35 11.51
CA ALA A 106 13.24 3.99 11.53
C ALA A 106 13.19 5.22 12.43
N ILE A 107 12.50 6.26 11.97
CA ILE A 107 12.37 7.55 12.64
C ILE A 107 10.90 7.91 12.76
N ASN A 108 10.42 8.19 13.98
CA ASN A 108 9.04 8.61 14.21
C ASN A 108 8.70 9.85 13.38
N GLY A 109 7.56 9.82 12.68
CA GLY A 109 7.10 10.94 11.88
C GLY A 109 7.82 11.12 10.54
N LEU A 110 8.73 10.21 10.15
CA LEU A 110 9.46 10.31 8.89
C LEU A 110 8.52 10.34 7.69
N ARG A 111 8.76 11.28 6.77
CA ARG A 111 8.04 11.43 5.51
C ARG A 111 8.93 11.05 4.32
N THR A 112 8.28 10.90 3.17
CA THR A 112 8.97 10.52 1.92
C THR A 112 10.05 11.52 1.51
N ASP A 113 9.85 12.83 1.68
CA ASP A 113 10.84 13.86 1.37
C ASP A 113 12.12 13.68 2.20
N GLN A 114 11.95 13.47 3.51
CA GLN A 114 13.04 13.31 4.45
C GLN A 114 13.80 11.97 4.24
N LEU A 115 13.06 10.90 3.92
CA LEU A 115 13.70 9.62 3.64
C LEU A 115 14.52 9.67 2.34
N ALA A 116 13.99 10.30 1.28
CA ALA A 116 14.71 10.48 0.03
C ALA A 116 16.02 11.26 0.24
N GLU A 117 15.99 12.35 1.02
CA GLU A 117 17.19 13.13 1.36
C GLU A 117 18.23 12.28 2.14
N ARG A 118 17.78 11.44 3.08
CA ARG A 118 18.70 10.57 3.84
C ARG A 118 19.36 9.52 2.98
N LEU A 119 18.62 8.90 2.07
CA LEU A 119 19.17 7.91 1.14
C LEU A 119 20.22 8.52 0.22
N ASP A 120 20.04 9.78 -0.20
CA ASP A 120 20.98 10.52 -1.05
C ASP A 120 22.24 10.94 -0.30
N ARG A 121 22.11 11.41 0.97
CA ARG A 121 23.21 12.11 1.67
C ARG A 121 23.85 11.31 2.81
N ASP A 122 23.12 10.38 3.43
CA ASP A 122 23.62 9.67 4.61
C ASP A 122 24.33 8.37 4.22
N LYS A 123 25.66 8.44 4.18
CA LYS A 123 26.51 7.28 3.89
C LYS A 123 26.32 6.12 4.89
N GLY A 124 25.92 6.41 6.12
CA GLY A 124 25.62 5.39 7.14
C GLY A 124 24.38 4.59 6.79
N PHE A 125 23.34 5.23 6.25
CA PHE A 125 22.15 4.56 5.71
C PHE A 125 22.53 3.64 4.55
N ALA A 126 23.24 4.17 3.56
CA ALA A 126 23.68 3.37 2.41
C ALA A 126 24.52 2.16 2.84
N TYR A 127 25.48 2.36 3.73
CA TYR A 127 26.32 1.28 4.24
C TYR A 127 25.51 0.19 4.96
N ALA A 128 24.57 0.57 5.82
CA ALA A 128 23.72 -0.40 6.53
C ALA A 128 22.87 -1.21 5.54
N LEU A 129 22.23 -0.52 4.58
CA LEU A 129 21.37 -1.14 3.56
C LEU A 129 22.17 -2.11 2.66
N GLN A 130 23.40 -1.81 2.30
CA GLN A 130 24.27 -2.69 1.51
C GLN A 130 24.60 -4.02 2.23
N LYS A 131 24.59 -4.04 3.56
CA LYS A 131 24.86 -5.25 4.35
C LYS A 131 23.67 -6.17 4.53
N ALA A 132 22.47 -5.68 4.26
CA ALA A 132 21.22 -6.44 4.38
C ALA A 132 21.04 -7.45 3.25
N ASN A 133 20.34 -8.55 3.53
CA ASN A 133 19.69 -9.37 2.50
C ASN A 133 18.17 -9.37 2.65
N LEU A 134 17.66 -8.73 3.72
CA LEU A 134 16.24 -8.42 3.90
C LEU A 134 16.09 -6.98 4.39
N ILE A 135 15.34 -6.16 3.67
CA ILE A 135 15.00 -4.79 4.05
C ILE A 135 13.50 -4.72 4.30
N LEU A 136 13.11 -4.26 5.48
CA LEU A 136 11.70 -4.03 5.86
C LEU A 136 11.43 -2.53 5.86
N LEU A 137 10.41 -2.09 5.12
CA LEU A 137 10.13 -0.66 4.87
C LEU A 137 8.68 -0.30 5.16
N THR A 138 8.48 0.78 5.95
CA THR A 138 7.23 1.54 6.01
C THR A 138 7.49 3.00 5.70
N ILE A 139 6.69 3.63 4.85
CA ILE A 139 6.75 5.07 4.55
C ILE A 139 5.46 5.50 3.85
N GLY A 140 5.12 6.77 3.92
CA GLY A 140 3.99 7.37 3.22
C GLY A 140 2.80 7.69 4.13
N GLY A 141 2.64 6.98 5.25
CA GLY A 141 1.56 7.25 6.20
C GLY A 141 1.61 8.68 6.77
N ASN A 142 2.80 9.14 7.13
CA ASN A 142 2.95 10.51 7.63
C ASN A 142 2.69 11.56 6.57
N ASP A 143 3.02 11.32 5.31
CA ASP A 143 2.71 12.24 4.22
C ASP A 143 1.19 12.38 4.04
N LEU A 144 0.48 11.26 4.00
CA LEU A 144 -0.97 11.27 3.82
C LEU A 144 -1.70 11.85 5.05
N PHE A 145 -1.31 11.44 6.26
CA PHE A 145 -2.04 11.82 7.48
C PHE A 145 -1.49 13.08 8.19
N HIS A 146 -0.34 13.63 7.75
CA HIS A 146 0.23 14.84 8.34
C HIS A 146 -0.71 16.03 8.26
N THR A 147 -1.32 16.26 7.11
CA THR A 147 -2.28 17.36 6.90
C THR A 147 -3.53 17.18 7.77
N ALA A 148 -3.96 15.94 7.95
CA ALA A 148 -5.04 15.59 8.84
C ALA A 148 -4.67 15.88 10.33
N ARG A 149 -3.43 15.62 10.72
CA ARG A 149 -2.93 15.78 12.09
C ARG A 149 -2.56 17.24 12.46
N ALA A 150 -1.90 17.96 11.54
CA ALA A 150 -1.40 19.32 11.78
C ALA A 150 -2.53 20.37 11.92
N ARG A 151 -3.66 20.19 11.23
CA ARG A 151 -4.83 21.08 11.33
C ARG A 151 -5.62 20.92 12.62
N ASN A 152 -5.35 19.88 13.41
CA ASN A 152 -6.16 19.49 14.56
C ASN A 152 -5.46 19.55 15.92
N ALA A 153 -4.25 20.09 15.99
CA ALA A 153 -3.64 20.42 17.27
C ALA A 153 -4.53 21.47 17.99
N GLY A 154 -5.60 20.98 18.66
CA GLY A 154 -6.57 21.80 19.39
C GLY A 154 -7.99 21.89 18.82
N ARG A 155 -8.33 21.17 17.72
CA ARG A 155 -9.70 21.11 17.16
C ARG A 155 -10.28 19.68 17.22
N LYS A 156 -11.61 19.61 17.37
CA LYS A 156 -12.36 18.34 17.40
C LYS A 156 -12.05 17.50 16.15
N LEU A 157 -12.08 16.17 16.29
CA LEU A 157 -11.85 15.14 15.25
C LEU A 157 -12.58 15.42 13.92
N SER A 158 -13.72 16.11 13.96
CA SER A 158 -14.54 16.54 12.81
C SER A 158 -13.87 17.51 11.82
N ALA A 159 -12.63 17.94 12.10
CA ALA A 159 -11.90 18.88 11.25
C ALA A 159 -10.85 18.21 10.34
N TYR A 160 -10.81 16.86 10.28
CA TYR A 160 -10.00 16.14 9.29
C TYR A 160 -10.61 16.36 7.90
N SER A 161 -9.90 17.02 7.02
CA SER A 161 -10.31 17.20 5.63
C SER A 161 -9.59 16.18 4.75
N MET A 162 -10.37 15.31 4.15
CA MET A 162 -9.87 14.31 3.18
C MET A 162 -9.39 14.98 1.88
N GLU A 163 -9.85 16.21 1.60
CA GLU A 163 -9.47 16.97 0.41
C GLU A 163 -7.97 17.32 0.35
N GLY A 164 -7.30 17.39 1.51
CA GLY A 164 -5.85 17.59 1.57
C GLY A 164 -5.04 16.36 1.17
N LEU A 165 -5.59 15.15 1.39
CA LEU A 165 -4.91 13.89 1.08
C LEU A 165 -4.73 13.70 -0.42
N SER A 166 -5.77 13.93 -1.20
CA SER A 166 -5.73 13.76 -2.66
C SER A 166 -4.79 14.73 -3.36
N LYS A 167 -4.60 15.95 -2.81
CA LYS A 167 -3.69 16.95 -3.40
C LYS A 167 -2.21 16.59 -3.25
N GLU A 168 -1.84 16.00 -2.12
CA GLU A 168 -0.45 15.63 -1.83
C GLU A 168 -0.04 14.28 -2.45
N LEU A 169 -1.01 13.46 -2.81
CA LEU A 169 -0.80 12.09 -3.29
C LEU A 169 0.17 12.01 -4.49
N PRO A 170 0.04 12.81 -5.58
CA PRO A 170 0.94 12.70 -6.72
C PRO A 170 2.40 12.99 -6.38
N ALA A 171 2.65 14.08 -5.65
CA ALA A 171 4.01 14.48 -5.27
C ALA A 171 4.64 13.47 -4.28
N THR A 172 3.83 12.89 -3.40
CA THR A 172 4.27 11.87 -2.45
C THR A 172 4.62 10.57 -3.17
N LEU A 173 3.83 10.16 -4.16
CA LEU A 173 4.12 8.98 -4.99
C LEU A 173 5.38 9.16 -5.84
N GLU A 174 5.63 10.35 -6.38
CA GLU A 174 6.87 10.64 -7.09
C GLU A 174 8.09 10.48 -6.17
N ARG A 175 8.00 11.02 -4.95
CA ARG A 175 9.07 10.84 -3.93
C ARG A 175 9.25 9.38 -3.55
N PHE A 176 8.16 8.63 -3.39
CA PHE A 176 8.20 7.20 -3.13
C PHE A 176 8.89 6.44 -4.27
N GLY A 177 8.58 6.75 -5.52
CA GLY A 177 9.26 6.17 -6.68
C GLY A 177 10.76 6.41 -6.68
N ARG A 178 11.22 7.62 -6.28
CA ARG A 178 12.65 7.92 -6.11
C ARG A 178 13.27 7.07 -4.99
N ILE A 179 12.61 6.94 -3.84
CA ILE A 179 13.06 6.09 -2.74
C ILE A 179 13.25 4.65 -3.20
N ILE A 180 12.28 4.08 -3.92
CA ILE A 180 12.36 2.70 -4.43
C ILE A 180 13.51 2.53 -5.40
N LYS A 181 13.71 3.48 -6.31
CA LYS A 181 14.84 3.49 -7.25
C LYS A 181 16.19 3.54 -6.52
N GLU A 182 16.32 4.41 -5.52
CA GLU A 182 17.55 4.53 -4.73
C GLU A 182 17.82 3.27 -3.90
N LEU A 183 16.81 2.68 -3.27
CA LEU A 183 16.97 1.41 -2.54
C LEU A 183 17.45 0.29 -3.45
N TYR A 184 16.92 0.22 -4.68
CA TYR A 184 17.39 -0.73 -5.67
C TYR A 184 18.84 -0.48 -6.11
N ALA A 185 19.20 0.78 -6.32
CA ALA A 185 20.56 1.18 -6.67
C ALA A 185 21.56 0.86 -5.54
N ILE A 186 21.16 1.06 -4.29
CA ILE A 186 22.00 0.76 -3.12
C ILE A 186 22.20 -0.76 -2.95
N ASN A 187 21.12 -1.56 -3.09
CA ASN A 187 21.17 -3.00 -2.90
C ASN A 187 20.12 -3.76 -3.70
N SER A 188 20.44 -4.08 -4.95
CA SER A 188 19.57 -4.84 -5.85
C SER A 188 19.46 -6.33 -5.49
N SER A 189 20.33 -6.85 -4.61
CA SER A 189 20.35 -8.26 -4.19
C SER A 189 19.52 -8.53 -2.94
N ALA A 190 19.22 -7.54 -2.13
CA ALA A 190 18.38 -7.71 -0.94
C ALA A 190 16.91 -7.86 -1.32
N LYS A 191 16.17 -8.73 -0.61
CA LYS A 191 14.72 -8.73 -0.62
C LYS A 191 14.22 -7.48 0.08
N ILE A 192 13.38 -6.69 -0.59
CA ILE A 192 12.78 -5.48 -0.03
C ILE A 192 11.28 -5.72 0.15
N VAL A 193 10.83 -5.60 1.37
CA VAL A 193 9.42 -5.77 1.77
C VAL A 193 8.87 -4.40 2.17
N TYR A 194 8.00 -3.85 1.35
CA TYR A 194 7.24 -2.67 1.69
C TYR A 194 5.92 -3.07 2.34
N VAL A 195 5.66 -2.57 3.53
CA VAL A 195 4.40 -2.78 4.25
C VAL A 195 3.43 -1.69 3.81
N GLY A 196 2.34 -2.08 3.16
CA GLY A 196 1.30 -1.18 2.68
C GLY A 196 0.59 -0.43 3.81
N LEU A 197 -0.09 0.63 3.45
CA LEU A 197 -0.80 1.47 4.42
C LEU A 197 -2.19 0.90 4.75
N TYR A 198 -2.65 1.17 5.97
CA TYR A 198 -4.03 0.97 6.42
C TYR A 198 -4.66 2.32 6.80
N ASN A 199 -5.99 2.35 6.93
CA ASN A 199 -6.69 3.53 7.44
C ASN A 199 -6.93 3.37 8.95
N PRO A 200 -6.18 4.10 9.81
CA PRO A 200 -6.35 4.00 11.27
C PRO A 200 -7.67 4.60 11.77
N PHE A 201 -8.38 5.35 10.92
CA PHE A 201 -9.63 6.05 11.23
C PHE A 201 -10.86 5.38 10.59
N TYR A 202 -10.76 4.10 10.23
CA TYR A 202 -11.82 3.38 9.53
C TYR A 202 -13.14 3.30 10.33
N ASP A 203 -13.06 3.22 11.63
CA ASP A 203 -14.20 3.19 12.56
C ASP A 203 -14.87 4.56 12.74
N ILE A 204 -14.19 5.65 12.39
CA ILE A 204 -14.72 7.01 12.43
C ILE A 204 -15.46 7.31 11.14
N LYS A 205 -16.80 7.42 11.20
CA LYS A 205 -17.67 7.55 10.03
C LYS A 205 -17.22 8.65 9.06
N GLU A 206 -16.86 9.82 9.61
CA GLU A 206 -16.47 11.01 8.85
C GLU A 206 -15.11 10.86 8.16
N LEU A 207 -14.26 9.95 8.63
CA LEU A 207 -12.91 9.72 8.12
C LEU A 207 -12.77 8.42 7.33
N ARG A 208 -13.82 7.61 7.32
CA ARG A 208 -13.82 6.32 6.59
C ARG A 208 -13.58 6.49 5.10
N SER A 209 -14.05 7.59 4.51
CA SER A 209 -13.82 7.90 3.10
C SER A 209 -12.33 8.00 2.72
N GLY A 210 -11.44 8.33 3.68
CA GLY A 210 -9.98 8.29 3.48
C GLY A 210 -9.39 6.93 3.14
N SER A 211 -10.21 5.90 3.23
CA SER A 211 -9.85 4.58 2.74
C SER A 211 -9.59 4.56 1.23
N LEU A 212 -10.25 5.43 0.46
CA LEU A 212 -10.03 5.53 -0.99
C LEU A 212 -8.63 6.04 -1.30
N GLU A 213 -8.16 7.06 -0.60
CA GLU A 213 -6.82 7.63 -0.77
C GLU A 213 -5.74 6.63 -0.34
N VAL A 214 -5.97 5.91 0.76
CA VAL A 214 -5.07 4.84 1.20
C VAL A 214 -5.02 3.70 0.16
N GLN A 215 -6.14 3.31 -0.41
CA GLN A 215 -6.19 2.29 -1.46
C GLN A 215 -5.51 2.77 -2.75
N GLN A 216 -5.73 4.03 -3.15
CA GLN A 216 -5.04 4.63 -4.31
C GLN A 216 -3.52 4.67 -4.09
N TRP A 217 -3.08 5.05 -2.89
CA TRP A 217 -1.66 4.97 -2.51
C TRP A 217 -1.15 3.54 -2.67
N ASN A 218 -1.81 2.56 -2.07
CA ASN A 218 -1.37 1.17 -2.09
C ASN A 218 -1.32 0.60 -3.51
N GLU A 219 -2.31 0.90 -4.35
CA GLU A 219 -2.32 0.50 -5.77
C GLU A 219 -1.12 1.06 -6.54
N LYS A 220 -0.84 2.36 -6.38
CA LYS A 220 0.29 3.00 -7.05
C LYS A 220 1.63 2.53 -6.48
N ALA A 221 1.74 2.36 -5.17
CA ALA A 221 2.93 1.81 -4.53
C ALA A 221 3.22 0.38 -5.03
N TYR A 222 2.18 -0.47 -5.12
CA TYR A 222 2.29 -1.80 -5.71
C TYR A 222 2.83 -1.75 -7.15
N THR A 223 2.25 -0.90 -7.98
CA THR A 223 2.67 -0.74 -9.38
C THR A 223 4.14 -0.30 -9.50
N LEU A 224 4.60 0.62 -8.63
CA LEU A 224 5.99 1.07 -8.62
C LEU A 224 6.95 -0.03 -8.18
N LEU A 225 6.62 -0.78 -7.12
CA LEU A 225 7.45 -1.87 -6.60
C LEU A 225 7.55 -3.02 -7.58
N HIS A 226 6.48 -3.31 -8.32
CA HIS A 226 6.44 -4.43 -9.26
C HIS A 226 7.40 -4.30 -10.45
N ASN A 227 7.96 -3.11 -10.67
CA ASN A 227 9.03 -2.92 -11.65
C ASN A 227 10.40 -3.47 -11.18
N TYR A 228 10.51 -3.93 -9.92
CA TYR A 228 11.76 -4.39 -9.34
C TYR A 228 11.61 -5.84 -8.84
N PRO A 229 12.40 -6.80 -9.36
CA PRO A 229 12.19 -8.23 -9.11
C PRO A 229 12.47 -8.66 -7.67
N ASN A 230 13.21 -7.86 -6.90
CA ASN A 230 13.56 -8.12 -5.51
C ASN A 230 12.63 -7.45 -4.51
N MET A 231 11.57 -6.75 -4.97
CA MET A 231 10.65 -5.99 -4.12
C MET A 231 9.27 -6.63 -4.08
N ILE A 232 8.67 -6.62 -2.90
CA ILE A 232 7.27 -7.01 -2.71
C ILE A 232 6.56 -5.99 -1.83
N MET A 233 5.26 -5.86 -2.06
CA MET A 233 4.36 -5.14 -1.17
C MET A 233 3.53 -6.13 -0.38
N VAL A 234 3.49 -5.95 0.94
CA VAL A 234 2.63 -6.71 1.84
C VAL A 234 1.42 -5.85 2.20
N PRO A 235 0.21 -6.19 1.74
CA PRO A 235 -0.99 -5.41 2.03
C PRO A 235 -1.38 -5.55 3.50
N THR A 236 -1.82 -4.46 4.12
CA THR A 236 -2.26 -4.45 5.53
C THR A 236 -3.62 -3.79 5.74
N PHE A 237 -4.20 -3.22 4.68
CA PHE A 237 -5.46 -2.50 4.78
C PHE A 237 -6.57 -3.36 5.40
N ASP A 238 -6.77 -4.57 4.90
CA ASP A 238 -7.76 -5.55 5.35
C ASP A 238 -7.51 -6.07 6.77
N LEU A 239 -6.27 -6.03 7.25
CA LEU A 239 -5.96 -6.47 8.62
C LEU A 239 -6.59 -5.57 9.67
N PHE A 240 -6.69 -4.27 9.38
CA PHE A 240 -7.19 -3.27 10.31
C PHE A 240 -8.65 -2.88 10.05
N GLU A 241 -9.15 -3.11 8.82
CA GLU A 241 -10.54 -2.84 8.48
C GLU A 241 -11.48 -3.62 9.41
N GLY A 242 -12.34 -2.91 10.14
CA GLY A 242 -13.27 -3.51 11.11
C GLY A 242 -12.62 -4.10 12.36
N LYS A 243 -11.32 -3.87 12.61
CA LYS A 243 -10.56 -4.38 13.75
C LYS A 243 -9.73 -3.31 14.47
N ILE A 244 -10.10 -2.04 14.32
CA ILE A 244 -9.37 -0.89 14.87
C ILE A 244 -9.19 -1.03 16.39
N ALA A 245 -10.26 -1.31 17.13
CA ALA A 245 -10.23 -1.44 18.59
C ALA A 245 -9.34 -2.60 19.08
N ASP A 246 -9.21 -3.68 18.29
CA ASP A 246 -8.43 -4.85 18.67
C ASP A 246 -6.94 -4.66 18.39
N TYR A 247 -6.59 -3.88 17.37
CA TYR A 247 -5.24 -3.86 16.79
C TYR A 247 -4.52 -2.52 16.84
N LEU A 248 -5.19 -1.41 17.19
CA LEU A 248 -4.51 -0.15 17.47
C LEU A 248 -4.21 0.04 18.96
N SER A 249 -3.20 0.83 19.25
CA SER A 249 -2.87 1.31 20.58
C SER A 249 -3.79 2.47 20.99
N ASP A 250 -3.63 2.94 22.23
CA ASP A 250 -4.45 4.02 22.81
C ASP A 250 -4.36 5.35 22.04
N ASP A 251 -3.34 5.52 21.20
CA ASP A 251 -3.20 6.71 20.36
C ASP A 251 -4.08 6.69 19.10
N HIS A 252 -4.85 5.60 18.91
CA HIS A 252 -5.77 5.39 17.80
C HIS A 252 -5.13 5.57 16.41
N PHE A 253 -3.84 5.28 16.31
CA PHE A 253 -3.08 5.45 15.08
C PHE A 253 -2.07 4.32 14.84
N HIS A 254 -1.23 4.03 15.84
CA HIS A 254 -0.22 2.99 15.73
C HIS A 254 -0.76 1.63 16.13
N PRO A 255 -0.30 0.53 15.54
CA PRO A 255 -0.67 -0.79 15.97
C PRO A 255 -0.21 -1.07 17.42
N ASN A 256 -1.02 -1.79 18.16
CA ASN A 256 -0.60 -2.42 19.40
C ASN A 256 0.18 -3.73 19.11
N HIS A 257 0.58 -4.44 20.16
CA HIS A 257 1.30 -5.72 20.01
C HIS A 257 0.60 -6.71 19.07
N ASN A 258 -0.72 -6.87 19.21
CA ASN A 258 -1.51 -7.79 18.40
C ASN A 258 -1.60 -7.33 16.94
N GLY A 259 -1.76 -6.03 16.69
CA GLY A 259 -1.73 -5.44 15.34
C GLY A 259 -0.40 -5.70 14.64
N TYR A 260 0.72 -5.45 15.33
CA TYR A 260 2.04 -5.76 14.79
C TYR A 260 2.28 -7.25 14.55
N LYS A 261 1.71 -8.12 15.41
CA LYS A 261 1.74 -9.56 15.20
C LYS A 261 1.02 -9.99 13.92
N ARG A 262 -0.11 -9.37 13.60
CA ARG A 262 -0.82 -9.62 12.35
C ARG A 262 -0.01 -9.17 11.13
N VAL A 263 0.60 -7.99 11.20
CA VAL A 263 1.51 -7.47 10.16
C VAL A 263 2.70 -8.43 9.98
N ALA A 264 3.35 -8.83 11.06
CA ALA A 264 4.48 -9.75 11.00
C ALA A 264 4.11 -11.12 10.40
N SER A 265 2.97 -11.69 10.78
CA SER A 265 2.47 -12.95 10.20
C SER A 265 2.31 -12.81 8.69
N ARG A 266 1.66 -11.74 8.21
CA ARG A 266 1.48 -11.53 6.76
C ARG A 266 2.78 -11.34 6.00
N ILE A 267 3.77 -10.67 6.61
CA ILE A 267 5.11 -10.57 6.02
C ILE A 267 5.75 -11.96 5.90
N LEU A 268 5.68 -12.78 6.95
CA LEU A 268 6.22 -14.14 6.92
C LEU A 268 5.55 -15.00 5.85
N ASP A 269 4.22 -14.93 5.74
CA ASP A 269 3.46 -15.65 4.70
C ASP A 269 3.83 -15.21 3.28
N SER A 270 4.26 -13.95 3.10
CA SER A 270 4.67 -13.40 1.81
C SER A 270 6.14 -13.69 1.46
N LEU A 271 6.93 -14.18 2.41
CA LEU A 271 8.34 -14.53 2.23
C LEU A 271 8.58 -16.04 2.04
N ASN A 272 7.54 -16.86 2.29
CA ASN A 272 7.50 -18.29 2.03
C ASN A 272 7.00 -18.54 0.61
#